data_9e34011a3ced2a2a54264533ccd49de5
#
_entry.id   9e34011a3ced2a2a54264533ccd49de5
#
_cell.length_a   1.000
_cell.length_b   1.000
_cell.length_c   1.000
_cell.angle_alpha   90.00
_cell.angle_beta   90.00
_cell.angle_gamma   90.00
#
_symmetry.space_group_name_H-M   'P 1'
#
loop_
_entity.id
_entity.type
_entity.pdbx_description
1 polymer ?
#
loop_
_entity_poly.entity_id
_entity_poly.type
_entity_poly.pdbx_seq_one_letter_code
_entity_poly.pdbx_strand_id
1 'polypeptide(L)'
;MTMLRGPVPAVMLGLLLPASAGAASWTLEEGSAIRFEVYQQGAPVQGGFERFTAEILLDPDDLAGSRIEVEIETASITTGHQDRDATLRSPNLFDVERWPTARFASMSLEHLGGEAYEARGQLTIRDVQQDVVLPFTLHITDHPGEPSRLRAEARGELTISRLDFGVGQGEWASTAAVGEDVVIAIAIVAAATR
;
A
#
# COMPACT_ATOMS: atom_id res chain seq x y z
N MET A 1 28.67 -74.19 18.33
CA MET A 1 27.30 -73.68 18.49
C MET A 1 27.39 -72.16 18.25
N THR A 2 27.29 -71.76 16.98
CA THR A 2 27.60 -70.41 16.50
C THR A 2 26.30 -69.72 16.28
N MET A 3 25.97 -68.66 17.06
CA MET A 3 24.76 -67.82 16.86
C MET A 3 25.05 -66.72 15.87
N LEU A 4 24.39 -66.77 14.75
CA LEU A 4 24.32 -65.67 13.78
C LEU A 4 23.39 -64.60 14.32
N ARG A 5 23.91 -63.37 14.47
CA ARG A 5 23.11 -62.17 14.70
C ARG A 5 22.80 -61.54 13.32
N GLY A 6 21.56 -61.52 12.92
CA GLY A 6 21.09 -60.82 11.74
C GLY A 6 21.02 -59.29 11.96
N PRO A 7 21.16 -58.47 10.88
CA PRO A 7 21.11 -57.03 10.97
C PRO A 7 19.67 -56.52 11.16
N VAL A 8 19.49 -55.56 12.08
CA VAL A 8 18.25 -54.82 12.32
C VAL A 8 18.13 -53.73 11.26
N PRO A 9 17.03 -53.58 10.51
CA PRO A 9 16.87 -52.49 9.59
C PRO A 9 16.62 -51.19 10.35
N ALA A 10 17.45 -50.19 10.12
CA ALA A 10 17.24 -48.81 10.57
C ALA A 10 16.09 -48.19 9.77
N VAL A 11 14.96 -47.91 10.43
CA VAL A 11 13.86 -47.12 9.87
C VAL A 11 14.28 -45.64 9.93
N MET A 12 14.64 -45.10 8.79
CA MET A 12 14.79 -43.64 8.62
C MET A 12 13.41 -43.00 8.66
N LEU A 13 13.08 -42.39 9.78
CA LEU A 13 11.93 -41.50 9.92
C LEU A 13 12.28 -40.17 9.23
N GLY A 14 11.86 -40.01 7.98
CA GLY A 14 12.00 -38.76 7.24
C GLY A 14 11.13 -37.68 7.91
N LEU A 15 11.76 -36.70 8.54
CA LEU A 15 11.10 -35.46 8.95
C LEU A 15 10.70 -34.71 7.68
N LEU A 16 9.42 -34.77 7.31
CA LEU A 16 8.81 -33.82 6.39
C LEU A 16 8.72 -32.47 7.12
N LEU A 17 9.66 -31.57 6.84
CA LEU A 17 9.53 -30.17 7.22
C LEU A 17 8.35 -29.59 6.42
N PRO A 18 7.38 -28.94 7.07
CA PRO A 18 6.36 -28.23 6.33
C PRO A 18 7.05 -27.16 5.48
N ALA A 19 6.78 -27.15 4.18
CA ALA A 19 7.14 -26.05 3.32
C ALA A 19 6.36 -24.84 3.85
N SER A 20 7.05 -23.84 4.39
CA SER A 20 6.45 -22.54 4.67
C SER A 20 5.93 -22.02 3.32
N ALA A 21 4.62 -21.97 3.14
CA ALA A 21 4.04 -21.22 2.06
C ALA A 21 4.45 -19.76 2.29
N GLY A 22 5.34 -19.23 1.46
CA GLY A 22 5.72 -17.81 1.54
C GLY A 22 4.51 -16.93 1.28
N ALA A 23 4.57 -15.69 1.75
CA ALA A 23 3.52 -14.71 1.53
C ALA A 23 3.13 -14.65 0.03
N ALA A 24 1.83 -14.67 -0.26
CA ALA A 24 1.33 -14.62 -1.63
C ALA A 24 1.64 -13.25 -2.26
N SER A 25 2.04 -13.27 -3.53
CA SER A 25 2.19 -12.07 -4.33
C SER A 25 0.84 -11.69 -4.94
N TRP A 26 0.39 -10.47 -4.67
CA TRP A 26 -0.87 -9.94 -5.14
C TRP A 26 -0.66 -8.97 -6.28
N THR A 27 -1.41 -9.12 -7.34
CA THR A 27 -1.37 -8.24 -8.53
C THR A 27 -2.59 -7.34 -8.53
N LEU A 28 -2.38 -6.03 -8.73
CA LEU A 28 -3.46 -5.04 -8.81
C LEU A 28 -4.43 -5.38 -9.95
N GLU A 29 -5.71 -5.13 -9.70
CA GLU A 29 -6.80 -5.25 -10.66
C GLU A 29 -7.54 -3.91 -10.83
N GLU A 30 -8.43 -3.86 -11.83
CA GLU A 30 -9.34 -2.74 -12.05
C GLU A 30 -10.17 -2.44 -10.80
N GLY A 31 -10.43 -1.16 -10.55
CA GLY A 31 -11.11 -0.69 -9.34
C GLY A 31 -10.16 -0.22 -8.25
N SER A 32 -8.84 -0.45 -8.41
CA SER A 32 -7.84 0.14 -7.52
C SER A 32 -7.73 1.65 -7.75
N ALA A 33 -7.67 2.43 -6.67
CA ALA A 33 -7.60 3.88 -6.71
C ALA A 33 -6.88 4.45 -5.49
N ILE A 34 -6.13 5.53 -5.71
CA ILE A 34 -5.58 6.40 -4.67
C ILE A 34 -6.16 7.78 -4.89
N ARG A 35 -6.92 8.26 -3.91
CA ARG A 35 -7.63 9.53 -3.95
C ARG A 35 -7.20 10.42 -2.81
N PHE A 36 -7.44 11.72 -2.94
CA PHE A 36 -7.24 12.67 -1.86
C PHE A 36 -8.37 13.69 -1.80
N GLU A 37 -8.56 14.27 -0.62
CA GLU A 37 -9.42 15.40 -0.39
C GLU A 37 -8.65 16.45 0.42
N VAL A 38 -8.78 17.71 0.01
CA VAL A 38 -8.24 18.87 0.72
C VAL A 38 -9.26 20.01 0.67
N TYR A 39 -9.30 20.85 1.69
CA TYR A 39 -10.16 22.03 1.68
C TYR A 39 -9.46 23.22 1.01
N GLN A 40 -10.11 23.82 0.03
CA GLN A 40 -9.69 25.06 -0.62
C GLN A 40 -10.77 26.12 -0.43
N GLN A 41 -10.42 27.22 0.25
CA GLN A 41 -11.36 28.32 0.56
C GLN A 41 -12.67 27.83 1.22
N GLY A 42 -12.56 26.83 2.10
CA GLY A 42 -13.69 26.25 2.82
C GLY A 42 -14.52 25.22 2.04
N ALA A 43 -14.19 24.95 0.77
CA ALA A 43 -14.84 23.92 -0.04
C ALA A 43 -13.92 22.70 -0.22
N PRO A 44 -14.46 21.47 -0.17
CA PRO A 44 -13.68 20.26 -0.43
C PRO A 44 -13.31 20.18 -1.91
N VAL A 45 -12.04 19.92 -2.16
CA VAL A 45 -11.48 19.59 -3.48
C VAL A 45 -11.02 18.15 -3.45
N GLN A 46 -11.57 17.34 -4.31
CA GLN A 46 -11.20 15.95 -4.49
C GLN A 46 -10.30 15.79 -5.71
N GLY A 47 -9.39 14.84 -5.61
CA GLY A 47 -8.52 14.43 -6.69
C GLY A 47 -8.00 13.02 -6.49
N GLY A 48 -7.06 12.63 -7.33
CA GLY A 48 -6.42 11.32 -7.23
C GLY A 48 -5.20 11.24 -8.14
N PHE A 49 -4.61 10.06 -8.17
CA PHE A 49 -3.50 9.71 -9.05
C PHE A 49 -3.96 8.63 -10.01
N GLU A 50 -3.77 8.86 -11.31
CA GLU A 50 -4.21 7.92 -12.35
C GLU A 50 -3.23 6.76 -12.55
N ARG A 51 -1.96 6.94 -12.15
CA ARG A 51 -0.92 5.92 -12.33
C ARG A 51 -0.17 5.66 -11.05
N PHE A 52 -0.22 4.42 -10.61
CA PHE A 52 0.57 3.89 -9.51
C PHE A 52 0.79 2.38 -9.71
N THR A 53 1.80 1.86 -9.05
CA THR A 53 2.10 0.43 -8.97
C THR A 53 2.18 0.01 -7.51
N ALA A 54 1.97 -1.27 -7.27
CA ALA A 54 2.15 -1.83 -5.93
C ALA A 54 2.80 -3.21 -6.01
N GLU A 55 3.77 -3.43 -5.14
CA GLU A 55 4.30 -4.75 -4.81
C GLU A 55 3.70 -5.17 -3.48
N ILE A 56 2.84 -6.17 -3.50
CA ILE A 56 2.12 -6.64 -2.32
C ILE A 56 2.45 -8.12 -2.11
N LEU A 57 3.19 -8.39 -1.05
CA LEU A 57 3.37 -9.72 -0.50
C LEU A 57 2.56 -9.76 0.80
N LEU A 58 1.50 -10.54 0.82
CA LEU A 58 0.61 -10.59 1.97
C LEU A 58 0.14 -12.02 2.23
N ASP A 59 0.37 -12.44 3.46
CA ASP A 59 -0.21 -13.64 4.05
C ASP A 59 -0.90 -13.22 5.37
N PRO A 60 -2.23 -13.28 5.47
CA PRO A 60 -2.95 -12.94 6.70
C PRO A 60 -2.56 -13.81 7.91
N ASP A 61 -2.02 -15.00 7.68
CA ASP A 61 -1.57 -15.94 8.72
C ASP A 61 -0.08 -15.71 9.09
N ASP A 62 0.69 -14.99 8.26
CA ASP A 62 2.08 -14.58 8.51
C ASP A 62 2.34 -13.13 8.14
N LEU A 63 1.87 -12.21 8.97
CA LEU A 63 2.08 -10.78 8.75
C LEU A 63 3.54 -10.35 8.93
N ALA A 64 4.36 -11.12 9.64
CA ALA A 64 5.77 -10.80 9.82
C ALA A 64 6.57 -10.95 8.50
N GLY A 65 6.16 -11.86 7.63
CA GLY A 65 6.73 -12.04 6.29
C GLY A 65 6.06 -11.17 5.21
N SER A 66 5.03 -10.43 5.57
CA SER A 66 4.24 -9.62 4.64
C SER A 66 4.82 -8.22 4.48
N ARG A 67 4.69 -7.65 3.26
CA ARG A 67 5.10 -6.27 2.96
C ARG A 67 4.26 -5.67 1.85
N ILE A 68 4.12 -4.35 1.90
CA ILE A 68 3.41 -3.54 0.90
C ILE A 68 4.32 -2.39 0.48
N GLU A 69 4.60 -2.27 -0.80
CA GLU A 69 5.29 -1.14 -1.38
C GLU A 69 4.41 -0.55 -2.49
N VAL A 70 4.24 0.76 -2.48
CA VAL A 70 3.44 1.48 -3.48
C VAL A 70 4.27 2.61 -4.05
N GLU A 71 4.34 2.71 -5.37
CA GLU A 71 4.92 3.84 -6.08
C GLU A 71 3.85 4.57 -6.88
N ILE A 72 3.78 5.88 -6.71
CA ILE A 72 2.78 6.76 -7.33
C ILE A 72 3.50 7.71 -8.26
N GLU A 73 3.12 7.75 -9.53
CA GLU A 73 3.61 8.76 -10.47
C GLU A 73 2.97 10.10 -10.15
N THR A 74 3.74 11.05 -9.61
CA THR A 74 3.22 12.35 -9.15
C THR A 74 2.65 13.19 -10.28
N ALA A 75 3.18 13.07 -11.50
CA ALA A 75 2.65 13.75 -12.69
C ALA A 75 1.25 13.28 -13.09
N SER A 76 0.80 12.12 -12.60
CA SER A 76 -0.54 11.59 -12.88
C SER A 76 -1.65 12.20 -12.01
N ILE A 77 -1.31 13.17 -11.17
CA ILE A 77 -2.27 13.86 -10.31
C ILE A 77 -3.35 14.56 -11.14
N THR A 78 -4.61 14.36 -10.76
CA THR A 78 -5.77 14.98 -11.39
C THR A 78 -6.85 15.35 -10.38
N THR A 79 -7.49 16.47 -10.62
CA THR A 79 -8.67 16.95 -9.89
C THR A 79 -9.83 17.21 -10.85
N GLY A 80 -9.67 16.81 -12.12
CA GLY A 80 -10.61 17.12 -13.18
C GLY A 80 -10.59 18.57 -13.69
N HIS A 81 -9.61 19.38 -13.23
CA HIS A 81 -9.42 20.77 -13.63
C HIS A 81 -7.99 21.03 -14.10
N GLN A 82 -7.79 21.27 -15.38
CA GLN A 82 -6.49 21.37 -16.02
C GLN A 82 -5.56 22.40 -15.36
N ASP A 83 -6.06 23.61 -15.04
CA ASP A 83 -5.24 24.68 -14.45
C ASP A 83 -4.80 24.32 -13.02
N ARG A 84 -5.69 23.69 -12.25
CA ARG A 84 -5.36 23.22 -10.90
C ARG A 84 -4.35 22.06 -10.96
N ASP A 85 -4.53 21.13 -11.88
CA ASP A 85 -3.62 20.00 -12.08
C ASP A 85 -2.23 20.49 -12.52
N ALA A 86 -2.15 21.50 -13.39
CA ALA A 86 -0.90 22.16 -13.78
C ALA A 86 -0.22 22.81 -12.56
N THR A 87 -1.00 23.50 -11.72
CA THR A 87 -0.49 24.12 -10.49
C THR A 87 0.03 23.06 -9.51
N LEU A 88 -0.71 21.95 -9.32
CA LEU A 88 -0.28 20.86 -8.44
C LEU A 88 1.06 20.25 -8.88
N ARG A 89 1.32 20.16 -10.18
CA ARG A 89 2.59 19.64 -10.73
C ARG A 89 3.78 20.60 -10.59
N SER A 90 3.52 21.88 -10.29
CA SER A 90 4.52 22.95 -10.27
C SER A 90 5.57 22.77 -9.14
N PRO A 91 6.73 23.48 -9.23
CA PRO A 91 7.79 23.43 -8.23
C PRO A 91 7.35 23.78 -6.81
N ASN A 92 6.33 24.62 -6.64
CA ASN A 92 5.84 25.03 -5.33
C ASN A 92 4.95 23.97 -4.65
N LEU A 93 4.49 22.97 -5.40
CA LEU A 93 3.66 21.88 -4.87
C LEU A 93 4.39 20.54 -5.02
N PHE A 94 4.01 19.68 -5.98
CA PHE A 94 4.66 18.37 -6.11
C PHE A 94 6.03 18.41 -6.77
N ASP A 95 6.34 19.44 -7.60
CA ASP A 95 7.60 19.56 -8.35
C ASP A 95 7.94 18.25 -9.09
N VAL A 96 6.99 17.83 -9.93
CA VAL A 96 7.01 16.49 -10.54
C VAL A 96 8.20 16.21 -11.45
N GLU A 97 8.87 17.26 -11.94
CA GLU A 97 10.10 17.14 -12.73
C GLU A 97 11.28 16.72 -11.86
N ARG A 98 11.32 17.17 -10.60
CA ARG A 98 12.37 16.85 -9.65
C ARG A 98 12.05 15.59 -8.85
N TRP A 99 10.79 15.40 -8.47
CA TRP A 99 10.30 14.26 -7.70
C TRP A 99 9.15 13.56 -8.43
N PRO A 100 9.48 12.75 -9.46
CA PRO A 100 8.47 12.10 -10.31
C PRO A 100 7.66 11.04 -9.58
N THR A 101 8.11 10.55 -8.43
CA THR A 101 7.42 9.50 -7.67
C THR A 101 7.22 9.91 -6.21
N ALA A 102 6.06 9.53 -5.65
CA ALA A 102 5.84 9.40 -4.22
C ALA A 102 5.80 7.90 -3.88
N ARG A 103 6.21 7.53 -2.65
CA ARG A 103 6.34 6.12 -2.27
C ARG A 103 5.82 5.87 -0.87
N PHE A 104 5.12 4.76 -0.70
CA PHE A 104 4.85 4.16 0.60
C PHE A 104 5.55 2.80 0.69
N ALA A 105 6.19 2.53 1.83
CA ALA A 105 6.78 1.23 2.14
C ALA A 105 6.39 0.82 3.56
N SER A 106 5.70 -0.31 3.69
CA SER A 106 5.35 -0.84 5.00
C SER A 106 6.59 -1.35 5.74
N MET A 107 6.65 -1.11 7.04
CA MET A 107 7.64 -1.66 7.97
C MET A 107 7.04 -2.81 8.78
N SER A 108 5.75 -2.75 9.08
CA SER A 108 5.01 -3.80 9.76
C SER A 108 3.54 -3.76 9.39
N LEU A 109 2.90 -4.93 9.48
CA LEU A 109 1.45 -5.08 9.38
C LEU A 109 0.95 -5.72 10.67
N GLU A 110 -0.23 -5.28 11.12
CA GLU A 110 -0.89 -5.79 12.32
C GLU A 110 -2.35 -6.11 12.03
N HIS A 111 -2.85 -7.23 12.53
CA HIS A 111 -4.25 -7.60 12.48
C HIS A 111 -4.94 -7.17 13.79
N LEU A 112 -5.91 -6.29 13.68
CA LEU A 112 -6.61 -5.70 14.83
C LEU A 112 -7.89 -6.46 15.20
N GLY A 113 -8.24 -7.48 14.42
CA GLY A 113 -9.41 -8.32 14.60
C GLY A 113 -10.47 -8.14 13.51
N GLY A 114 -11.16 -9.22 13.16
CA GLY A 114 -12.09 -9.24 12.04
C GLY A 114 -11.42 -8.90 10.72
N GLU A 115 -11.91 -7.89 10.02
CA GLU A 115 -11.33 -7.39 8.77
C GLU A 115 -10.41 -6.18 8.98
N ALA A 116 -10.16 -5.76 10.24
CA ALA A 116 -9.39 -4.57 10.54
C ALA A 116 -7.89 -4.88 10.63
N TYR A 117 -7.10 -4.11 9.89
CA TYR A 117 -5.65 -4.17 9.83
C TYR A 117 -5.03 -2.78 9.95
N GLU A 118 -3.75 -2.74 10.26
CA GLU A 118 -2.95 -1.53 10.29
C GLU A 118 -1.61 -1.79 9.60
N ALA A 119 -1.20 -0.89 8.71
CA ALA A 119 0.13 -0.87 8.14
C ALA A 119 0.90 0.33 8.71
N ARG A 120 1.99 0.06 9.44
CA ARG A 120 2.97 1.08 9.82
C ARG A 120 4.05 1.11 8.76
N GLY A 121 4.36 2.29 8.27
CA GLY A 121 5.31 2.41 7.17
C GLY A 121 5.81 3.82 7.00
N GLN A 122 6.60 3.99 5.95
CA GLN A 122 7.19 5.27 5.57
C GLN A 122 6.55 5.77 4.29
N LEU A 123 6.01 6.98 4.37
CA LEU A 123 5.52 7.72 3.22
C LEU A 123 6.57 8.76 2.83
N THR A 124 6.98 8.71 1.57
CA THR A 124 7.91 9.69 0.97
C THR A 124 7.16 10.51 -0.08
N ILE A 125 7.11 11.81 0.09
CA ILE A 125 6.61 12.76 -0.90
C ILE A 125 7.68 13.82 -1.09
N ARG A 126 8.03 14.11 -2.35
CA ARG A 126 9.20 14.93 -2.69
C ARG A 126 10.47 14.30 -2.09
N ASP A 127 11.24 15.06 -1.31
CA ASP A 127 12.44 14.63 -0.60
C ASP A 127 12.20 14.40 0.91
N VAL A 128 10.96 14.43 1.35
CA VAL A 128 10.60 14.26 2.77
C VAL A 128 9.96 12.90 3.00
N GLN A 129 10.50 12.19 3.99
CA GLN A 129 10.01 10.89 4.45
C GLN A 129 9.46 11.03 5.88
N GLN A 130 8.26 10.52 6.10
CA GLN A 130 7.59 10.50 7.41
C GLN A 130 7.06 9.10 7.71
N ASP A 131 7.12 8.74 8.98
CA ASP A 131 6.44 7.54 9.46
C ASP A 131 4.93 7.78 9.53
N VAL A 132 4.17 6.88 8.95
CA VAL A 132 2.70 6.96 8.91
C VAL A 132 2.07 5.65 9.35
N VAL A 133 0.84 5.76 9.81
CA VAL A 133 0.01 4.62 10.18
C VAL A 133 -1.23 4.63 9.29
N LEU A 134 -1.40 3.57 8.51
CA LEU A 134 -2.53 3.39 7.62
C LEU A 134 -3.45 2.29 8.17
N PRO A 135 -4.55 2.64 8.83
CA PRO A 135 -5.60 1.68 9.13
C PRO A 135 -6.35 1.30 7.85
N PHE A 136 -6.66 0.04 7.70
CA PHE A 136 -7.42 -0.45 6.54
C PHE A 136 -8.27 -1.67 6.89
N THR A 137 -9.31 -1.88 6.10
CA THR A 137 -10.04 -3.15 6.08
C THR A 137 -9.51 -4.02 4.94
N LEU A 138 -9.46 -5.33 5.16
CA LEU A 138 -9.05 -6.31 4.16
C LEU A 138 -10.10 -7.42 4.11
N HIS A 139 -10.64 -7.66 2.93
CA HIS A 139 -11.56 -8.74 2.65
C HIS A 139 -10.99 -9.64 1.55
N ILE A 140 -10.79 -10.93 1.84
CA ILE A 140 -10.26 -11.91 0.89
C ILE A 140 -11.33 -12.95 0.60
N THR A 141 -11.59 -13.15 -0.68
CA THR A 141 -12.60 -14.11 -1.19
C THR A 141 -12.03 -14.93 -2.33
N ASP A 142 -12.82 -15.89 -2.78
CA ASP A 142 -12.58 -16.57 -4.04
C ASP A 142 -12.73 -15.58 -5.20
N HIS A 143 -11.80 -15.65 -6.16
CA HIS A 143 -11.87 -14.78 -7.33
C HIS A 143 -13.06 -15.16 -8.22
N PRO A 144 -13.99 -14.23 -8.55
CA PRO A 144 -15.10 -14.51 -9.42
C PRO A 144 -14.61 -14.89 -10.83
N GLY A 145 -14.94 -16.09 -11.27
CA GLY A 145 -14.56 -16.60 -12.59
C GLY A 145 -13.19 -17.29 -12.69
N GLU A 146 -12.34 -17.24 -11.65
CA GLU A 146 -11.02 -17.90 -11.62
C GLU A 146 -10.83 -18.71 -10.33
N PRO A 147 -11.32 -19.97 -10.25
CA PRO A 147 -11.33 -20.76 -9.00
C PRO A 147 -9.95 -21.04 -8.38
N SER A 148 -8.87 -20.90 -9.16
CA SER A 148 -7.49 -21.07 -8.69
C SER A 148 -6.89 -19.81 -8.09
N ARG A 149 -7.65 -18.70 -8.05
CA ARG A 149 -7.19 -17.40 -7.52
C ARG A 149 -8.04 -16.94 -6.35
N LEU A 150 -7.43 -16.09 -5.55
CA LEU A 150 -8.08 -15.29 -4.51
C LEU A 150 -8.20 -13.86 -4.99
N ARG A 151 -9.21 -13.15 -4.52
CA ARG A 151 -9.41 -11.72 -4.70
C ARG A 151 -9.36 -11.04 -3.34
N ALA A 152 -8.56 -9.99 -3.23
CA ALA A 152 -8.49 -9.13 -2.06
C ALA A 152 -9.08 -7.75 -2.38
N GLU A 153 -9.88 -7.23 -1.46
CA GLU A 153 -10.33 -5.84 -1.47
C GLU A 153 -9.86 -5.18 -0.17
N ALA A 154 -9.06 -4.13 -0.29
CA ALA A 154 -8.61 -3.35 0.84
C ALA A 154 -9.07 -1.89 0.70
N ARG A 155 -9.51 -1.30 1.81
CA ARG A 155 -9.90 0.11 1.89
C ARG A 155 -9.30 0.73 3.13
N GLY A 156 -8.66 1.88 2.97
CA GLY A 156 -8.05 2.59 4.08
C GLY A 156 -8.05 4.09 3.85
N GLU A 157 -7.85 4.82 4.94
CA GLU A 157 -7.79 6.27 4.92
C GLU A 157 -6.77 6.75 5.96
N LEU A 158 -5.99 7.76 5.60
CA LEU A 158 -5.11 8.46 6.54
C LEU A 158 -5.13 9.95 6.24
N THR A 159 -4.94 10.76 7.28
CA THR A 159 -4.77 12.20 7.14
C THR A 159 -3.30 12.55 7.35
N ILE A 160 -2.77 13.39 6.45
CA ILE A 160 -1.41 13.92 6.54
C ILE A 160 -1.44 15.44 6.47
N SER A 161 -0.42 16.10 7.03
CA SER A 161 -0.15 17.51 6.76
C SER A 161 0.67 17.62 5.46
N ARG A 162 0.13 18.31 4.45
CA ARG A 162 0.87 18.55 3.20
C ARG A 162 2.16 19.32 3.40
N LEU A 163 2.18 20.21 4.40
CA LEU A 163 3.34 21.06 4.71
C LEU A 163 4.49 20.24 5.30
N ASP A 164 4.20 19.19 6.07
CA ASP A 164 5.20 18.29 6.62
C ASP A 164 5.98 17.53 5.53
N PHE A 165 5.44 17.45 4.33
CA PHE A 165 6.08 16.88 3.14
C PHE A 165 6.61 17.95 2.17
N GLY A 166 6.60 19.22 2.57
CA GLY A 166 7.04 20.31 1.72
C GLY A 166 6.14 20.57 0.49
N VAL A 167 4.92 20.06 0.49
CA VAL A 167 3.92 20.32 -0.56
C VAL A 167 3.22 21.64 -0.22
N GLY A 168 3.73 22.73 -0.79
CA GLY A 168 3.27 24.08 -0.51
C GLY A 168 4.42 25.01 -0.15
N GLN A 169 5.04 25.56 -1.18
CA GLN A 169 6.13 26.53 -1.04
C GLN A 169 5.67 27.91 -1.47
N GLY A 170 6.37 28.97 -1.04
CA GLY A 170 6.04 30.34 -1.40
C GLY A 170 4.63 30.73 -0.94
N GLU A 171 3.80 31.17 -1.86
CA GLU A 171 2.39 31.56 -1.60
C GLU A 171 1.51 30.39 -1.09
N TRP A 172 1.88 29.16 -1.43
CA TRP A 172 1.17 27.95 -1.01
C TRP A 172 1.51 27.46 0.40
N ALA A 173 2.46 28.09 1.08
CA ALA A 173 2.79 27.78 2.47
C ALA A 173 1.69 28.21 3.45
N SER A 174 0.85 29.17 3.03
CA SER A 174 -0.30 29.62 3.84
C SER A 174 -1.44 28.62 3.78
N THR A 175 -2.04 28.35 4.95
CA THR A 175 -3.23 27.47 5.07
C THR A 175 -4.54 28.23 4.88
N ALA A 176 -4.49 29.56 4.66
CA ALA A 176 -5.67 30.38 4.49
C ALA A 176 -6.44 30.09 3.19
N ALA A 177 -5.73 29.75 2.11
CA ALA A 177 -6.34 29.44 0.82
C ALA A 177 -6.53 27.93 0.62
N VAL A 178 -5.54 27.11 1.04
CA VAL A 178 -5.59 25.65 0.94
C VAL A 178 -5.25 25.07 2.31
N GLY A 179 -6.12 24.25 2.84
CA GLY A 179 -5.96 23.59 4.12
C GLY A 179 -4.64 22.80 4.20
N GLU A 180 -4.18 22.61 5.41
CA GLU A 180 -2.97 21.84 5.70
C GLU A 180 -3.23 20.34 5.60
N ASP A 181 -4.34 19.92 6.19
CA ASP A 181 -4.72 18.50 6.25
C ASP A 181 -5.21 18.01 4.90
N VAL A 182 -4.67 16.89 4.49
CA VAL A 182 -5.07 16.14 3.29
C VAL A 182 -5.47 14.75 3.71
N VAL A 183 -6.72 14.40 3.42
CA VAL A 183 -7.22 13.03 3.60
C VAL A 183 -6.86 12.22 2.37
N ILE A 184 -6.12 11.15 2.55
CA ILE A 184 -5.76 10.19 1.49
C ILE A 184 -6.62 8.94 1.70
N ALA A 185 -7.44 8.60 0.70
CA ALA A 185 -8.26 7.41 0.66
C ALA A 185 -7.71 6.42 -0.36
N ILE A 186 -7.51 5.18 0.07
CA ILE A 186 -7.09 4.09 -0.81
C ILE A 186 -8.21 3.07 -0.98
N ALA A 187 -8.32 2.55 -2.18
CA ALA A 187 -9.11 1.39 -2.50
C ALA A 187 -8.26 0.49 -3.38
N ILE A 188 -7.93 -0.69 -2.91
CA ILE A 188 -7.10 -1.65 -3.63
C ILE A 188 -7.92 -2.90 -3.90
N VAL A 189 -7.89 -3.31 -5.16
CA VAL A 189 -8.42 -4.59 -5.62
C VAL A 189 -7.24 -5.37 -6.20
N ALA A 190 -6.99 -6.56 -5.70
CA ALA A 190 -5.86 -7.35 -6.13
C ALA A 190 -6.21 -8.84 -6.17
N ALA A 191 -5.48 -9.61 -6.95
CA ALA A 191 -5.64 -11.05 -7.03
C ALA A 191 -4.30 -11.77 -6.86
N ALA A 192 -4.35 -12.95 -6.24
CA ALA A 192 -3.22 -13.85 -6.06
C ALA A 192 -3.59 -15.28 -6.45
N THR A 193 -2.60 -16.08 -6.84
CA THR A 193 -2.77 -17.53 -7.00
C THR A 193 -2.80 -18.20 -5.61
N ARG A 194 -3.66 -19.20 -5.46
CA ARG A 194 -3.73 -20.05 -4.25
C ARG A 194 -2.50 -20.90 -4.06
#